data_3cc6ebc645d4430227b0993b77426a4c
#
_entry.id   3cc6ebc645d4430227b0993b77426a4c
#
_cell.length_a   1.000
_cell.length_b   1.000
_cell.length_c   1.000
_cell.angle_alpha   90.00
_cell.angle_beta   90.00
_cell.angle_gamma   90.00
#
_symmetry.space_group_name_H-M   'P 1'
#
loop_
_entity.id
_entity.type
_entity.pdbx_description
1 polymer ?
#
loop_
_entity_poly.entity_id
_entity_poly.type
_entity_poly.pdbx_seq_one_letter_code
_entity_poly.pdbx_strand_id
1 'polypeptide(L)'
;MPLQVAFIYINSALAKFSAPTWVEGTALWYWIQHPGFNARPGELRVGLDVLGNPYIAAAVAWGTIALELAIGAAIILAGRRRNLRIGAIVVGATFHLIIAASIGRVAFFFAMIGGLVLALWRPWDAVPWLCIRPRRA
;
A
#
# COMPACT_ATOMS: atom_id res chain seq x y z
N MET A 1 1.66 10.43 -14.63
CA MET A 1 1.55 9.14 -13.95
C MET A 1 1.81 9.15 -12.44
N PRO A 2 2.90 9.71 -11.86
CA PRO A 2 3.10 9.67 -10.40
C PRO A 2 1.93 10.26 -9.61
N LEU A 3 1.39 11.39 -10.04
CA LEU A 3 0.26 12.04 -9.36
C LEU A 3 -1.02 11.21 -9.36
N GLN A 4 -1.29 10.45 -10.42
CA GLN A 4 -2.46 9.56 -10.47
C GLN A 4 -2.34 8.44 -9.44
N VAL A 5 -1.15 7.83 -9.33
CA VAL A 5 -0.90 6.77 -8.34
C VAL A 5 -0.94 7.35 -6.93
N ALA A 6 -0.33 8.50 -6.68
CA ALA A 6 -0.43 9.18 -5.39
C ALA A 6 -1.88 9.48 -5.00
N PHE A 7 -2.69 9.95 -5.99
CA PHE A 7 -4.10 10.24 -5.78
C PHE A 7 -4.90 9.00 -5.38
N ILE A 8 -4.60 7.82 -5.95
CA ILE A 8 -5.26 6.56 -5.57
C ILE A 8 -5.06 6.29 -4.08
N TYR A 9 -3.82 6.39 -3.58
CA TYR A 9 -3.50 6.16 -2.17
C TYR A 9 -4.17 7.19 -1.25
N ILE A 10 -4.04 8.47 -1.58
CA ILE A 10 -4.61 9.56 -0.78
C ILE A 10 -6.13 9.46 -0.75
N ASN A 11 -6.76 9.26 -1.91
CA ASN A 11 -8.21 9.13 -1.98
C ASN A 11 -8.72 7.89 -1.24
N SER A 12 -7.98 6.77 -1.32
CA SER A 12 -8.29 5.55 -0.54
C SER A 12 -8.27 5.82 0.97
N ALA A 13 -7.26 6.53 1.45
CA ALA A 13 -7.17 6.91 2.85
C ALA A 13 -8.30 7.87 3.26
N LEU A 14 -8.57 8.90 2.45
CA LEU A 14 -9.64 9.87 2.72
C LEU A 14 -11.03 9.22 2.73
N ALA A 15 -11.30 8.28 1.83
CA ALA A 15 -12.55 7.53 1.80
C ALA A 15 -12.77 6.72 3.09
N LYS A 16 -11.69 6.23 3.71
CA LYS A 16 -11.75 5.52 4.98
C LYS A 16 -12.17 6.42 6.14
N PHE A 17 -11.78 7.70 6.14
CA PHE A 17 -12.24 8.65 7.14
C PHE A 17 -13.75 8.93 7.07
N SER A 18 -14.37 8.74 5.89
CA SER A 18 -15.81 8.91 5.72
C SER A 18 -16.62 7.67 6.14
N ALA A 19 -15.97 6.55 6.41
CA ALA A 19 -16.62 5.29 6.77
C ALA A 19 -16.50 5.03 8.28
N PRO A 20 -17.63 5.02 9.02
CA PRO A 20 -17.64 4.89 10.49
C PRO A 20 -16.82 3.71 11.00
N THR A 21 -16.93 2.53 10.37
CA THR A 21 -16.21 1.33 10.78
C THR A 21 -14.68 1.47 10.73
N TRP A 22 -14.16 2.30 9.82
CA TRP A 22 -12.72 2.60 9.77
C TRP A 22 -12.30 3.53 10.90
N VAL A 23 -13.10 4.54 11.18
CA VAL A 23 -12.83 5.50 12.27
C VAL A 23 -12.92 4.81 13.64
N GLU A 24 -13.90 3.91 13.79
CA GLU A 24 -14.08 3.08 15.00
C GLU A 24 -13.04 1.95 15.09
N GLY A 25 -12.25 1.70 14.04
CA GLY A 25 -11.23 0.65 14.03
C GLY A 25 -11.75 -0.76 13.81
N THR A 26 -13.03 -0.93 13.47
CA THR A 26 -13.68 -2.25 13.34
C THR A 26 -13.75 -2.76 11.91
N ALA A 27 -13.37 -1.95 10.92
CA ALA A 27 -13.55 -2.27 9.49
C ALA A 27 -12.94 -3.62 9.08
N LEU A 28 -11.72 -3.91 9.51
CA LEU A 28 -11.02 -5.13 9.11
C LEU A 28 -11.63 -6.39 9.74
N TRP A 29 -12.22 -6.28 10.92
CA TRP A 29 -12.99 -7.34 11.54
C TRP A 29 -14.17 -7.75 10.67
N TYR A 30 -14.95 -6.79 10.15
CA TYR A 30 -16.08 -7.07 9.26
C TYR A 30 -15.59 -7.53 7.87
N TRP A 31 -14.50 -6.97 7.38
CA TRP A 31 -13.98 -7.32 6.07
C TRP A 31 -13.54 -8.76 5.96
N ILE A 32 -12.81 -9.28 6.95
CA ILE A 32 -12.30 -10.65 6.90
C ILE A 32 -13.43 -11.69 6.92
N GLN A 33 -14.59 -11.33 7.47
CA GLN A 33 -15.77 -12.18 7.53
C GLN A 33 -16.66 -12.08 6.29
N HIS A 34 -16.41 -11.09 5.44
CA HIS A 34 -17.28 -10.88 4.28
C HIS A 34 -17.03 -11.93 3.19
N PRO A 35 -18.08 -12.63 2.70
CA PRO A 35 -17.94 -13.70 1.71
C PRO A 35 -17.20 -13.31 0.43
N GLY A 36 -17.26 -12.04 0.06
CA GLY A 36 -16.56 -11.49 -1.11
C GLY A 36 -15.03 -11.44 -0.99
N PHE A 37 -14.47 -11.67 0.18
CA PHE A 37 -13.02 -11.65 0.39
C PHE A 37 -12.36 -13.02 0.34
N ASN A 38 -13.14 -14.11 0.28
CA ASN A 38 -12.65 -15.50 0.12
C ASN A 38 -11.49 -15.88 1.07
N ALA A 39 -11.49 -15.37 2.30
CA ALA A 39 -10.50 -15.79 3.28
C ALA A 39 -10.61 -17.31 3.51
N ARG A 40 -9.50 -18.02 3.43
CA ARG A 40 -9.48 -19.46 3.69
C ARG A 40 -9.83 -19.74 5.16
N PRO A 41 -10.42 -20.89 5.50
CA PRO A 41 -10.85 -21.17 6.88
C PRO A 41 -9.75 -20.97 7.94
N GLY A 42 -8.49 -21.34 7.62
CA GLY A 42 -7.36 -21.13 8.52
C GLY A 42 -6.95 -19.66 8.66
N GLU A 43 -6.94 -18.92 7.56
CA GLU A 43 -6.65 -17.49 7.53
C GLU A 43 -7.74 -16.70 8.26
N LEU A 44 -9.01 -17.07 8.03
CA LEU A 44 -10.15 -16.47 8.72
C LEU A 44 -10.02 -16.65 10.24
N ARG A 45 -9.71 -17.86 10.70
CA ARG A 45 -9.56 -18.14 12.14
C ARG A 45 -8.46 -17.28 12.76
N VAL A 46 -7.27 -17.28 12.19
CA VAL A 46 -6.15 -16.46 12.67
C VAL A 46 -6.51 -14.98 12.64
N GLY A 47 -7.15 -14.51 11.56
CA GLY A 47 -7.59 -13.13 11.45
C GLY A 47 -8.61 -12.75 12.50
N LEU A 48 -9.58 -13.62 12.80
CA LEU A 48 -10.58 -13.39 13.83
C LEU A 48 -9.96 -13.39 15.24
N ASP A 49 -9.00 -14.28 15.51
CA ASP A 49 -8.29 -14.32 16.78
C ASP A 49 -7.48 -13.01 17.01
N VAL A 50 -6.82 -12.50 15.98
CA VAL A 50 -6.01 -11.27 16.05
C VAL A 50 -6.90 -10.03 16.09
N LEU A 51 -7.85 -9.90 15.15
CA LEU A 51 -8.71 -8.72 15.03
C LEU A 51 -9.87 -8.72 16.03
N GLY A 52 -10.08 -9.81 16.76
CA GLY A 52 -11.01 -9.88 17.88
C GLY A 52 -10.58 -9.02 19.08
N ASN A 53 -9.30 -8.67 19.16
CA ASN A 53 -8.82 -7.67 20.09
C ASN A 53 -9.11 -6.26 19.53
N PRO A 54 -9.96 -5.44 20.18
CA PRO A 54 -10.36 -4.13 19.64
C PRO A 54 -9.19 -3.16 19.48
N TYR A 55 -8.18 -3.24 20.33
CA TYR A 55 -7.00 -2.38 20.24
C TYR A 55 -6.13 -2.75 19.03
N ILE A 56 -5.99 -4.04 18.75
CA ILE A 56 -5.26 -4.51 17.57
C ILE A 56 -6.03 -4.15 16.30
N ALA A 57 -7.33 -4.39 16.27
CA ALA A 57 -8.18 -4.03 15.13
C ALA A 57 -8.10 -2.54 14.82
N ALA A 58 -8.20 -1.69 15.83
CA ALA A 58 -8.09 -0.24 15.70
C ALA A 58 -6.68 0.17 15.23
N ALA A 59 -5.62 -0.40 15.81
CA ALA A 59 -4.25 -0.10 15.42
C ALA A 59 -3.97 -0.47 13.96
N VAL A 60 -4.48 -1.61 13.48
CA VAL A 60 -4.31 -2.03 12.08
C VAL A 60 -5.14 -1.16 11.14
N ALA A 61 -6.37 -0.78 11.51
CA ALA A 61 -7.22 0.10 10.71
C ALA A 61 -6.58 1.48 10.54
N TRP A 62 -6.20 2.14 11.63
CA TRP A 62 -5.53 3.43 11.60
C TRP A 62 -4.15 3.36 10.97
N GLY A 63 -3.40 2.28 11.22
CA GLY A 63 -2.12 2.01 10.57
C GLY A 63 -2.24 1.91 9.05
N THR A 64 -3.31 1.29 8.56
CA THR A 64 -3.61 1.23 7.11
C THR A 64 -3.82 2.62 6.52
N ILE A 65 -4.63 3.48 7.17
CA ILE A 65 -4.88 4.85 6.73
C ILE A 65 -3.58 5.65 6.71
N ALA A 66 -2.82 5.60 7.81
CA ALA A 66 -1.55 6.31 7.92
C ALA A 66 -0.53 5.85 6.86
N LEU A 67 -0.46 4.54 6.60
CA LEU A 67 0.43 3.97 5.61
C LEU A 67 0.06 4.40 4.18
N GLU A 68 -1.21 4.41 3.83
CA GLU A 68 -1.68 4.90 2.53
C GLU A 68 -1.35 6.38 2.32
N LEU A 69 -1.56 7.22 3.33
CA LEU A 69 -1.16 8.64 3.28
C LEU A 69 0.36 8.78 3.14
N ALA A 70 1.13 7.98 3.88
CA ALA A 70 2.59 8.02 3.81
C ALA A 70 3.11 7.60 2.43
N ILE A 71 2.55 6.55 1.82
CA ILE A 71 2.90 6.12 0.45
C ILE A 71 2.53 7.21 -0.55
N GLY A 72 1.32 7.77 -0.48
CA GLY A 72 0.88 8.85 -1.34
C GLY A 72 1.79 10.09 -1.24
N ALA A 73 2.12 10.51 -0.03
CA ALA A 73 3.05 11.61 0.23
C ALA A 73 4.47 11.28 -0.29
N ALA A 74 4.95 10.06 -0.05
CA ALA A 74 6.26 9.63 -0.53
C ALA A 74 6.35 9.68 -2.06
N ILE A 75 5.30 9.30 -2.79
CA ILE A 75 5.24 9.40 -4.26
C ILE A 75 5.38 10.85 -4.72
N ILE A 76 4.68 11.78 -4.07
CA ILE A 76 4.72 13.22 -4.40
C ILE A 76 6.10 13.80 -4.09
N LEU A 77 6.65 13.48 -2.92
CA LEU A 77 7.90 14.04 -2.42
C LEU A 77 9.15 13.35 -2.97
N ALA A 78 8.98 12.19 -3.62
CA ALA A 78 10.10 11.36 -4.07
C ALA A 78 11.05 12.10 -5.02
N GLY A 79 10.53 12.86 -5.98
CA GLY A 79 11.33 13.66 -6.89
C GLY A 79 12.56 12.93 -7.42
N ARG A 80 13.78 13.45 -7.11
CA ARG A 80 15.08 12.83 -7.42
C ARG A 80 15.63 11.93 -6.30
N ARG A 81 14.94 11.81 -5.18
CA ARG A 81 15.40 11.06 -4.00
C ARG A 81 15.21 9.55 -4.22
N ARG A 82 16.26 8.88 -4.70
CA ARG A 82 16.25 7.44 -5.02
C ARG A 82 15.74 6.57 -3.85
N ASN A 83 16.27 6.81 -2.65
CA ASN A 83 15.92 6.01 -1.48
C ASN A 83 14.43 6.11 -1.13
N LEU A 84 13.85 7.31 -1.27
CA LEU A 84 12.43 7.52 -0.99
C LEU A 84 11.54 6.78 -2.03
N ARG A 85 11.96 6.78 -3.31
CA ARG A 85 11.25 6.02 -4.35
C ARG A 85 11.31 4.52 -4.09
N ILE A 86 12.50 3.99 -3.83
CA ILE A 86 12.68 2.56 -3.54
C ILE A 86 11.90 2.18 -2.27
N GLY A 87 12.00 2.98 -1.21
CA GLY A 87 11.24 2.79 0.01
C GLY A 87 9.73 2.74 -0.21
N ALA A 88 9.17 3.67 -0.98
CA ALA A 88 7.76 3.69 -1.32
C ALA A 88 7.32 2.45 -2.12
N ILE A 89 8.16 1.98 -3.07
CA ILE A 89 7.89 0.75 -3.83
C ILE A 89 7.90 -0.47 -2.90
N VAL A 90 8.93 -0.62 -2.06
CA VAL A 90 9.06 -1.77 -1.16
C VAL A 90 7.92 -1.81 -0.15
N VAL A 91 7.67 -0.69 0.53
CA VAL A 91 6.61 -0.59 1.54
C VAL A 91 5.23 -0.82 0.91
N GLY A 92 4.96 -0.19 -0.23
CA GLY A 92 3.70 -0.40 -0.94
C GLY A 92 3.53 -1.83 -1.45
N ALA A 93 4.59 -2.45 -1.97
CA ALA A 93 4.57 -3.84 -2.40
C ALA A 93 4.28 -4.80 -1.24
N THR A 94 4.95 -4.61 -0.11
CA THR A 94 4.72 -5.41 1.11
C THR A 94 3.28 -5.25 1.60
N PHE A 95 2.78 -4.02 1.65
CA PHE A 95 1.41 -3.73 2.06
C PHE A 95 0.38 -4.45 1.17
N HIS A 96 0.51 -4.36 -0.15
CA HIS A 96 -0.41 -5.03 -1.06
C HIS A 96 -0.23 -6.55 -1.10
N LEU A 97 0.98 -7.06 -0.82
CA LEU A 97 1.21 -8.49 -0.65
C LEU A 97 0.45 -9.04 0.57
N ILE A 98 0.49 -8.32 1.69
CA ILE A 98 -0.27 -8.68 2.90
C ILE A 98 -1.77 -8.69 2.58
N ILE A 99 -2.29 -7.68 1.89
CA ILE A 99 -3.69 -7.63 1.46
C ILE A 99 -4.02 -8.84 0.56
N ALA A 100 -3.19 -9.14 -0.43
CA ALA A 100 -3.42 -10.25 -1.34
C ALA A 100 -3.41 -11.60 -0.62
N ALA A 101 -2.49 -11.79 0.31
CA ALA A 101 -2.40 -13.00 1.12
C ALA A 101 -3.60 -13.15 2.07
N SER A 102 -4.08 -12.04 2.67
CA SER A 102 -5.18 -12.07 3.65
C SER A 102 -6.56 -12.23 3.04
N ILE A 103 -6.79 -11.71 1.83
CA ILE A 103 -8.11 -11.65 1.21
C ILE A 103 -8.15 -12.19 -0.23
N GLY A 104 -7.08 -12.87 -0.68
CA GLY A 104 -7.04 -13.54 -1.98
C GLY A 104 -7.04 -12.61 -3.21
N ARG A 105 -6.79 -11.31 -3.05
CA ARG A 105 -6.85 -10.31 -4.13
C ARG A 105 -5.55 -10.20 -4.93
N VAL A 106 -5.11 -11.29 -5.53
CA VAL A 106 -3.82 -11.36 -6.26
C VAL A 106 -3.75 -10.39 -7.45
N ALA A 107 -4.84 -10.27 -8.23
CA ALA A 107 -4.88 -9.34 -9.36
C ALA A 107 -4.72 -7.87 -8.91
N PHE A 108 -5.31 -7.51 -7.77
CA PHE A 108 -5.16 -6.19 -7.17
C PHE A 108 -3.71 -5.90 -6.76
N PHE A 109 -3.02 -6.89 -6.19
CA PHE A 109 -1.60 -6.79 -5.87
C PHE A 109 -0.75 -6.41 -7.10
N PHE A 110 -0.90 -7.16 -8.20
CA PHE A 110 -0.14 -6.86 -9.42
C PHE A 110 -0.46 -5.50 -10.02
N ALA A 111 -1.73 -5.09 -9.99
CA ALA A 111 -2.13 -3.78 -10.48
C ALA A 111 -1.48 -2.64 -9.67
N MET A 112 -1.47 -2.75 -8.33
CA MET A 112 -0.91 -1.72 -7.45
C MET A 112 0.62 -1.66 -7.53
N ILE A 113 1.30 -2.82 -7.59
CA ILE A 113 2.76 -2.85 -7.79
C ILE A 113 3.14 -2.31 -9.16
N GLY A 114 2.43 -2.72 -10.22
CA GLY A 114 2.65 -2.17 -11.56
C GLY A 114 2.53 -0.66 -11.57
N GLY A 115 1.50 -0.11 -10.93
CA GLY A 115 1.31 1.33 -10.77
C GLY A 115 2.47 2.01 -10.03
N LEU A 116 2.93 1.45 -8.90
CA LEU A 116 4.05 1.97 -8.12
C LEU A 116 5.36 1.95 -8.92
N VAL A 117 5.65 0.83 -9.59
CA VAL A 117 6.86 0.69 -10.40
C VAL A 117 6.84 1.68 -11.56
N LEU A 118 5.75 1.77 -12.31
CA LEU A 118 5.61 2.72 -13.42
C LEU A 118 5.69 4.19 -12.98
N ALA A 119 5.23 4.49 -11.76
CA ALA A 119 5.27 5.85 -11.23
C ALA A 119 6.65 6.25 -10.70
N LEU A 120 7.38 5.33 -10.08
CA LEU A 120 8.56 5.64 -9.28
C LEU A 120 9.87 5.05 -9.82
N TRP A 121 9.81 3.93 -10.56
CA TRP A 121 10.99 3.32 -11.11
C TRP A 121 11.59 4.14 -12.25
N ARG A 122 12.89 4.34 -12.20
CA ARG A 122 13.65 4.98 -13.28
C ARG A 122 14.76 4.04 -13.73
N PRO A 123 14.94 3.81 -15.04
CA PRO A 123 15.94 2.86 -15.56
C PRO A 123 17.36 3.09 -15.03
N TRP A 124 17.73 4.35 -14.81
CA TRP A 124 19.05 4.72 -14.26
C TRP A 124 19.22 4.42 -12.77
N ASP A 125 18.16 4.06 -12.05
CA ASP A 125 18.29 3.58 -10.67
C ASP A 125 18.88 2.15 -10.62
N ALA A 126 18.71 1.38 -11.70
CA ALA A 126 19.18 0.01 -11.81
C ALA A 126 20.63 -0.10 -12.33
N VAL A 127 21.10 0.92 -13.07
CA VAL A 127 22.41 0.85 -13.76
C VAL A 127 23.21 2.12 -13.43
N PRO A 128 23.98 2.14 -12.33
CA PRO A 128 24.81 3.28 -11.93
C PRO A 128 25.82 3.75 -12.99
N TRP A 129 26.21 2.85 -13.89
CA TRP A 129 27.24 3.06 -14.92
C TRP A 129 26.73 3.80 -16.16
N LEU A 130 25.44 3.92 -16.38
CA LEU A 130 24.86 4.64 -17.54
C LEU A 130 24.82 6.16 -17.37
N CYS A 131 25.30 6.69 -16.25
CA CYS A 131 25.58 8.12 -16.11
C CYS A 131 26.87 8.46 -16.87
N ILE A 132 26.87 8.34 -18.20
CA ILE A 132 27.84 9.02 -19.05
C ILE A 132 27.51 10.49 -18.92
N ARG A 133 28.23 11.20 -18.02
CA ARG A 133 28.24 12.67 -18.02
C ARG A 133 28.67 13.12 -19.42
N PRO A 134 27.85 13.91 -20.14
CA PRO A 134 28.37 14.56 -21.33
C PRO A 134 29.58 15.40 -20.87
N ARG A 135 30.78 15.12 -21.41
CA ARG A 135 31.93 16.00 -21.25
C ARG A 135 31.49 17.38 -21.75
N ARG A 136 31.47 18.34 -20.86
CA ARG A 136 31.39 19.75 -21.28
C ARG A 136 32.68 20.02 -22.05
N ALA A 137 32.54 20.27 -23.35
CA ALA A 137 33.61 20.89 -24.20
C ALA A 137 33.72 22.34 -23.81
#